data_9e85b10acd30c2726b59b5c1cc893f43
#
_entry.id   9e85b10acd30c2726b59b5c1cc893f43
#
_cell.length_a   1.000
_cell.length_b   1.000
_cell.length_c   1.000
_cell.angle_alpha   90.00
_cell.angle_beta   90.00
_cell.angle_gamma   90.00
#
_symmetry.space_group_name_H-M   'P 1'
#
loop_
_entity.id
_entity.type
_entity.pdbx_description
1 polymer ?
#
loop_
_entity_poly.entity_id
_entity_poly.type
_entity_poly.pdbx_seq_one_letter_code
_entity_poly.pdbx_strand_id
1 'polypeptide(L)'
;KRDDDATISCKCQEHGMELTEGELRAPAVIHAKLGAWMAEHKYGITDPEVLSAIACHTTGKPAMSLLDKILYVADYIEPRRDKAPNLPKLRRLAFEDLDEALYQILDSTRNYLKETGTAEDDTTEQTWEYYHERHVHQ
;
A
#
# COMPACT_ATOMS: atom_id res chain seq x y z
N LYS A 1 2.69 -19.08 -8.72
CA LYS A 1 2.39 -18.49 -10.02
C LYS A 1 1.47 -17.27 -9.84
N ARG A 2 1.84 -16.18 -10.47
CA ARG A 2 1.05 -14.95 -10.39
C ARG A 2 -0.07 -14.97 -11.44
N ASP A 3 -1.28 -14.69 -11.00
CA ASP A 3 -2.41 -14.55 -11.91
C ASP A 3 -2.34 -13.20 -12.63
N ASP A 4 -2.92 -13.11 -13.82
CA ASP A 4 -3.03 -11.84 -14.51
C ASP A 4 -4.13 -10.97 -13.88
N ASP A 5 -4.14 -9.68 -14.23
CA ASP A 5 -5.04 -8.71 -13.61
C ASP A 5 -6.51 -9.02 -13.85
N ALA A 6 -6.86 -9.51 -15.03
CA ALA A 6 -8.24 -9.87 -15.35
C ALA A 6 -8.71 -11.07 -14.52
N THR A 7 -7.85 -12.08 -14.36
CA THR A 7 -8.13 -13.27 -13.56
C THR A 7 -8.33 -12.89 -12.09
N ILE A 8 -7.47 -12.01 -11.57
CA ILE A 8 -7.54 -11.57 -10.17
C ILE A 8 -8.83 -10.78 -9.92
N SER A 9 -9.18 -9.87 -10.82
CA SER A 9 -10.42 -9.11 -10.72
C SER A 9 -11.64 -10.04 -10.71
N CYS A 10 -11.63 -11.05 -11.58
CA CYS A 10 -12.69 -12.06 -11.64
C CYS A 10 -12.79 -12.84 -10.33
N LYS A 11 -11.66 -13.27 -9.77
CA LYS A 11 -11.64 -13.98 -8.49
C LYS A 11 -12.21 -13.14 -7.36
N CYS A 12 -11.89 -11.86 -7.32
CA CYS A 12 -12.44 -10.96 -6.31
C CYS A 12 -13.97 -10.89 -6.42
N GLN A 13 -14.49 -10.76 -7.63
CA GLN A 13 -15.93 -10.72 -7.86
C GLN A 13 -16.62 -12.03 -7.48
N GLU A 14 -16.03 -13.18 -7.79
CA GLU A 14 -16.55 -14.49 -7.42
C GLU A 14 -16.68 -14.65 -5.90
N HIS A 15 -15.79 -14.03 -5.14
CA HIS A 15 -15.80 -14.11 -3.68
C HIS A 15 -16.63 -13.01 -3.03
N GLY A 16 -17.39 -12.24 -3.82
CA GLY A 16 -18.26 -11.20 -3.30
C GLY A 16 -17.53 -9.95 -2.81
N MET A 17 -16.30 -9.77 -3.22
CA MET A 17 -15.53 -8.58 -2.85
C MET A 17 -15.98 -7.40 -3.70
N GLU A 18 -16.32 -6.30 -3.03
CA GLU A 18 -16.67 -5.06 -3.73
C GLU A 18 -15.40 -4.29 -4.06
N LEU A 19 -15.30 -3.88 -5.32
CA LEU A 19 -14.18 -3.08 -5.80
C LEU A 19 -14.69 -1.73 -6.28
N THR A 20 -14.04 -0.66 -5.84
CA THR A 20 -14.34 0.68 -6.35
C THR A 20 -13.80 0.81 -7.77
N GLU A 21 -14.29 1.83 -8.49
CA GLU A 21 -13.80 2.12 -9.83
C GLU A 21 -12.29 2.40 -9.83
N GLY A 22 -11.80 3.14 -8.84
CA GLY A 22 -10.37 3.40 -8.70
C GLY A 22 -9.58 2.12 -8.47
N GLU A 23 -10.11 1.20 -7.65
CA GLU A 23 -9.47 -0.08 -7.39
C GLU A 23 -9.40 -0.96 -8.63
N LEU A 24 -10.45 -0.95 -9.46
CA LEU A 24 -10.45 -1.72 -10.71
C LEU A 24 -9.36 -1.25 -11.68
N ARG A 25 -8.96 0.02 -11.59
CA ARG A 25 -7.88 0.57 -12.41
C ARG A 25 -6.49 0.39 -11.79
N ALA A 26 -6.41 -0.13 -10.58
CA ALA A 26 -5.16 -0.28 -9.84
C ALA A 26 -4.92 -1.74 -9.46
N PRO A 27 -4.32 -2.55 -10.34
CA PRO A 27 -4.14 -4.00 -10.10
C PRO A 27 -3.42 -4.33 -8.80
N ALA A 28 -2.45 -3.51 -8.39
CA ALA A 28 -1.72 -3.76 -7.15
C ALA A 28 -2.63 -3.70 -5.93
N VAL A 29 -3.64 -2.83 -5.95
CA VAL A 29 -4.63 -2.73 -4.87
C VAL A 29 -5.51 -3.98 -4.83
N ILE A 30 -5.91 -4.47 -5.99
CA ILE A 30 -6.71 -5.69 -6.10
C ILE A 30 -5.93 -6.89 -5.54
N HIS A 31 -4.65 -7.00 -5.87
CA HIS A 31 -3.77 -8.04 -5.33
C HIS A 31 -3.72 -8.01 -3.80
N ALA A 32 -3.57 -6.81 -3.23
CA ALA A 32 -3.50 -6.67 -1.78
C ALA A 32 -4.80 -7.08 -1.11
N LYS A 33 -5.94 -6.69 -1.65
CA LYS A 33 -7.25 -7.08 -1.11
C LYS A 33 -7.50 -8.58 -1.22
N LEU A 34 -7.16 -9.17 -2.35
CA LEU A 34 -7.29 -10.61 -2.53
C LEU A 34 -6.37 -11.36 -1.56
N GLY A 35 -5.15 -10.85 -1.34
CA GLY A 35 -4.22 -11.42 -0.37
C GLY A 35 -4.79 -11.44 1.03
N ALA A 36 -5.42 -10.34 1.46
CA ALA A 36 -6.06 -10.26 2.78
C ALA A 36 -7.23 -11.25 2.88
N TRP A 37 -8.06 -11.33 1.83
CA TRP A 37 -9.17 -12.29 1.79
C TRP A 37 -8.67 -13.73 1.90
N MET A 38 -7.63 -14.07 1.17
CA MET A 38 -7.04 -15.42 1.21
C MET A 38 -6.43 -15.74 2.57
N ALA A 39 -5.77 -14.77 3.19
CA ALA A 39 -5.21 -14.94 4.53
C ALA A 39 -6.30 -15.32 5.52
N GLU A 40 -7.44 -14.65 5.45
CA GLU A 40 -8.56 -14.93 6.34
C GLU A 40 -9.24 -16.27 6.03
N HIS A 41 -9.61 -16.49 4.77
CA HIS A 41 -10.49 -17.62 4.40
C HIS A 41 -9.74 -18.91 4.12
N LYS A 42 -8.49 -18.83 3.61
CA LYS A 42 -7.71 -20.03 3.31
C LYS A 42 -6.75 -20.43 4.42
N TYR A 43 -6.18 -19.45 5.11
CA TYR A 43 -5.14 -19.71 6.10
C TYR A 43 -5.57 -19.44 7.53
N GLY A 44 -6.82 -19.03 7.72
CA GLY A 44 -7.42 -18.89 9.05
C GLY A 44 -6.89 -17.72 9.87
N ILE A 45 -6.31 -16.72 9.24
CA ILE A 45 -5.84 -15.53 9.94
C ILE A 45 -7.06 -14.67 10.27
N THR A 46 -7.27 -14.41 11.57
CA THR A 46 -8.44 -13.66 12.03
C THR A 46 -8.09 -12.33 12.69
N ASP A 47 -6.80 -12.04 12.90
CA ASP A 47 -6.38 -10.77 13.52
C ASP A 47 -6.66 -9.61 12.58
N PRO A 48 -7.58 -8.67 12.96
CA PRO A 48 -7.94 -7.56 12.08
C PRO A 48 -6.76 -6.66 11.74
N GLU A 49 -5.79 -6.50 12.64
CA GLU A 49 -4.62 -5.67 12.41
C GLU A 49 -3.73 -6.28 11.31
N VAL A 50 -3.55 -7.60 11.32
CA VAL A 50 -2.79 -8.30 10.27
C VAL A 50 -3.48 -8.19 8.93
N LEU A 51 -4.79 -8.43 8.90
CA LEU A 51 -5.57 -8.35 7.67
C LEU A 51 -5.56 -6.94 7.09
N SER A 52 -5.68 -5.92 7.95
CA SER A 52 -5.59 -4.53 7.53
C SER A 52 -4.23 -4.22 6.90
N ALA A 53 -3.15 -4.67 7.53
CA ALA A 53 -1.79 -4.43 7.03
C ALA A 53 -1.58 -5.05 5.66
N ILE A 54 -2.07 -6.26 5.45
CA ILE A 54 -1.99 -6.92 4.13
C ILE A 54 -2.78 -6.13 3.09
N ALA A 55 -4.00 -5.72 3.43
CA ALA A 55 -4.88 -5.03 2.49
C ALA A 55 -4.35 -3.66 2.09
N CYS A 56 -3.67 -2.95 2.98
CA CYS A 56 -3.25 -1.57 2.73
C CYS A 56 -1.75 -1.40 2.42
N HIS A 57 -0.97 -2.49 2.32
CA HIS A 57 0.48 -2.35 2.17
C HIS A 57 0.91 -1.69 0.86
N THR A 58 0.04 -1.61 -0.13
CA THR A 58 0.33 -1.00 -1.44
C THR A 58 0.00 0.48 -1.48
N THR A 59 -1.16 0.87 -0.96
CA THR A 59 -1.65 2.25 -1.02
C THR A 59 -1.48 3.00 0.29
N GLY A 60 -1.33 2.28 1.40
CA GLY A 60 -1.52 2.85 2.72
C GLY A 60 -2.99 3.11 2.99
N LYS A 61 -3.25 3.81 4.06
CA LYS A 61 -4.58 4.31 4.42
C LYS A 61 -4.41 5.43 5.44
N PRO A 62 -5.40 6.32 5.63
CA PRO A 62 -5.35 7.29 6.72
C PRO A 62 -5.28 6.57 8.08
N ALA A 63 -4.57 7.15 9.03
CA ALA A 63 -4.46 6.65 10.41
C ALA A 63 -3.95 5.20 10.49
N MET A 64 -2.82 4.91 9.85
CA MET A 64 -2.23 3.56 9.85
C MET A 64 -1.77 3.14 11.24
N SER A 65 -2.00 1.85 11.56
CA SER A 65 -1.44 1.25 12.78
C SER A 65 0.09 1.10 12.62
N LEU A 66 0.77 0.78 13.71
CA LEU A 66 2.21 0.53 13.63
C LEU A 66 2.53 -0.62 12.65
N LEU A 67 1.75 -1.70 12.70
CA LEU A 67 1.96 -2.82 11.79
C LEU A 67 1.72 -2.42 10.33
N ASP A 68 0.67 -1.62 10.06
CA ASP A 68 0.41 -1.08 8.73
C ASP A 68 1.62 -0.32 8.20
N LYS A 69 2.19 0.55 9.03
CA LYS A 69 3.35 1.37 8.66
C LYS A 69 4.58 0.51 8.39
N ILE A 70 4.84 -0.47 9.24
CA ILE A 70 5.99 -1.35 9.09
C ILE A 70 5.92 -2.12 7.77
N LEU A 71 4.77 -2.73 7.47
CA LEU A 71 4.61 -3.48 6.23
C LEU A 71 4.71 -2.59 5.00
N TYR A 72 4.10 -1.42 5.04
CA TYR A 72 4.14 -0.48 3.92
C TYR A 72 5.58 -0.04 3.62
N VAL A 73 6.31 0.38 4.65
CA VAL A 73 7.69 0.84 4.51
C VAL A 73 8.61 -0.31 4.11
N ALA A 74 8.48 -1.48 4.75
CA ALA A 74 9.32 -2.63 4.46
C ALA A 74 9.19 -3.09 3.01
N ASP A 75 7.96 -3.09 2.49
CA ASP A 75 7.72 -3.45 1.08
C ASP A 75 8.43 -2.49 0.14
N TYR A 76 8.37 -1.20 0.43
CA TYR A 76 8.98 -0.18 -0.43
C TYR A 76 10.52 -0.26 -0.44
N ILE A 77 11.13 -0.52 0.71
CA ILE A 77 12.59 -0.52 0.84
C ILE A 77 13.23 -1.91 0.73
N GLU A 78 12.45 -2.93 0.31
CA GLU A 78 12.97 -4.29 0.27
C GLU A 78 14.28 -4.35 -0.55
N PRO A 79 15.22 -5.27 -0.19
CA PRO A 79 16.58 -5.21 -0.74
C PRO A 79 16.69 -5.32 -2.27
N ARG A 80 15.72 -5.95 -2.94
CA ARG A 80 15.74 -6.11 -4.39
C ARG A 80 15.23 -4.90 -5.16
N ARG A 81 14.59 -3.95 -4.46
CA ARG A 81 14.18 -2.71 -5.10
C ARG A 81 15.39 -1.83 -5.35
N ASP A 82 15.58 -1.35 -6.57
CA ASP A 82 16.77 -0.57 -6.93
C ASP A 82 16.47 0.67 -7.76
N LYS A 83 15.23 0.84 -8.21
CA LYS A 83 14.87 1.93 -9.12
C LYS A 83 14.19 3.12 -8.47
N ALA A 84 13.73 2.99 -7.23
CA ALA A 84 13.11 4.11 -6.54
C ALA A 84 14.18 5.10 -6.06
N PRO A 85 13.87 6.41 -6.00
CA PRO A 85 14.84 7.41 -5.53
C PRO A 85 15.09 7.31 -4.03
N ASN A 86 16.29 7.70 -3.62
CA ASN A 86 16.64 7.86 -2.21
C ASN A 86 16.56 6.58 -1.36
N LEU A 87 16.64 5.39 -1.97
CA LEU A 87 16.53 4.14 -1.22
C LEU A 87 17.56 3.99 -0.08
N PRO A 88 18.86 4.31 -0.27
CA PRO A 88 19.81 4.22 0.84
C PRO A 88 19.44 5.10 2.02
N LYS A 89 18.98 6.32 1.75
CA LYS A 89 18.51 7.23 2.79
C LYS A 89 17.27 6.70 3.49
N LEU A 90 16.30 6.21 2.72
CA LEU A 90 15.06 5.67 3.26
C LEU A 90 15.28 4.43 4.12
N ARG A 91 16.21 3.57 3.72
CA ARG A 91 16.55 2.38 4.49
C ARG A 91 17.12 2.73 5.86
N ARG A 92 17.98 3.75 5.92
CA ARG A 92 18.48 4.23 7.21
C ARG A 92 17.37 4.88 8.03
N LEU A 93 16.59 5.74 7.40
CA LEU A 93 15.53 6.49 8.05
C LEU A 93 14.45 5.57 8.64
N ALA A 94 14.17 4.45 7.99
CA ALA A 94 13.17 3.50 8.46
C ALA A 94 13.49 2.95 9.85
N PHE A 95 14.76 2.84 10.21
CA PHE A 95 15.19 2.38 11.53
C PHE A 95 15.34 3.52 12.54
N GLU A 96 15.46 4.75 12.07
CA GLU A 96 15.63 5.92 12.95
C GLU A 96 14.32 6.63 13.22
N ASP A 97 13.48 6.79 12.19
CA ASP A 97 12.20 7.51 12.29
C ASP A 97 11.24 6.94 11.25
N LEU A 98 10.45 5.96 11.66
CA LEU A 98 9.52 5.26 10.79
C LEU A 98 8.47 6.20 10.18
N ASP A 99 7.96 7.15 10.96
CA ASP A 99 6.94 8.08 10.48
C ASP A 99 7.47 9.01 9.40
N GLU A 100 8.71 9.49 9.56
CA GLU A 100 9.33 10.33 8.54
C GLU A 100 9.63 9.52 7.27
N ALA A 101 10.10 8.28 7.42
CA ALA A 101 10.31 7.40 6.27
C ALA A 101 9.00 7.17 5.52
N LEU A 102 7.92 6.90 6.25
CA LEU A 102 6.59 6.71 5.68
C LEU A 102 6.16 7.94 4.87
N TYR A 103 6.30 9.13 5.45
CA TYR A 103 5.90 10.35 4.77
C TYR A 103 6.70 10.58 3.48
N GLN A 104 8.01 10.38 3.52
CA GLN A 104 8.84 10.55 2.33
C GLN A 104 8.50 9.56 1.24
N ILE A 105 8.15 8.32 1.60
CA ILE A 105 7.70 7.32 0.63
C ILE A 105 6.38 7.73 -0.01
N LEU A 106 5.43 8.18 0.80
CA LEU A 106 4.12 8.64 0.31
C LEU A 106 4.28 9.81 -0.66
N ASP A 107 5.12 10.76 -0.32
CA ASP A 107 5.37 11.93 -1.15
C ASP A 107 6.04 11.55 -2.47
N SER A 108 7.04 10.69 -2.43
CA SER A 108 7.72 10.19 -3.63
C SER A 108 6.78 9.42 -4.55
N THR A 109 5.94 8.58 -3.97
CA THR A 109 4.97 7.78 -4.74
C THR A 109 3.94 8.68 -5.41
N ARG A 110 3.42 9.67 -4.68
CA ARG A 110 2.46 10.62 -5.23
C ARG A 110 3.06 11.40 -6.41
N ASN A 111 4.28 11.88 -6.24
CA ASN A 111 4.95 12.62 -7.31
C ASN A 111 5.22 11.75 -8.53
N TYR A 112 5.65 10.52 -8.33
CA TYR A 112 5.87 9.57 -9.42
C TYR A 112 4.59 9.30 -10.22
N LEU A 113 3.47 9.07 -9.53
CA LEU A 113 2.20 8.82 -10.19
C LEU A 113 1.72 10.02 -11.00
N LYS A 114 1.93 11.23 -10.48
CA LYS A 114 1.60 12.46 -11.20
C LYS A 114 2.46 12.66 -12.45
N GLU A 115 3.77 12.45 -12.32
CA GLU A 115 4.71 12.63 -13.42
C GLU A 115 4.47 11.64 -14.56
N THR A 116 4.13 10.41 -14.23
CA THR A 116 3.92 9.36 -15.23
C THR A 116 2.50 9.34 -15.79
N GLY A 117 1.59 10.11 -15.21
CA GLY A 117 0.19 10.08 -15.59
C GLY A 117 -0.51 8.79 -15.27
N THR A 118 0.08 7.98 -14.37
CA THR A 118 -0.49 6.70 -13.97
C THR A 118 -1.75 6.91 -13.15
N ALA A 119 -2.80 6.14 -13.43
CA ALA A 119 -4.03 6.20 -12.63
C ALA A 119 -3.73 5.77 -11.20
N GLU A 120 -4.19 6.56 -10.23
CA GLU A 120 -4.02 6.22 -8.83
C GLU A 120 -5.37 5.95 -8.17
N ASP A 121 -5.33 5.14 -7.12
CA ASP A 121 -6.50 4.89 -6.30
C ASP A 121 -6.75 6.09 -5.38
N ASP A 122 -8.01 6.38 -5.10
CA ASP A 122 -8.40 7.47 -4.20
C ASP A 122 -7.78 7.31 -2.81
N THR A 123 -7.58 6.06 -2.36
CA THR A 123 -6.97 5.76 -1.07
C THR A 123 -5.53 6.27 -1.00
N THR A 124 -4.78 6.18 -2.09
CA THR A 124 -3.41 6.69 -2.15
C THR A 124 -3.37 8.19 -1.90
N GLU A 125 -4.25 8.95 -2.56
CA GLU A 125 -4.31 10.40 -2.38
C GLU A 125 -4.79 10.76 -0.96
N GLN A 126 -5.80 10.07 -0.45
CA GLN A 126 -6.31 10.30 0.91
C GLN A 126 -5.23 10.02 1.96
N THR A 127 -4.43 8.98 1.75
CA THR A 127 -3.32 8.64 2.66
C THR A 127 -2.28 9.74 2.67
N TRP A 128 -1.88 10.21 1.48
CA TRP A 128 -0.91 11.30 1.39
C TRP A 128 -1.42 12.57 2.08
N GLU A 129 -2.68 12.96 1.84
CA GLU A 129 -3.28 14.14 2.45
C GLU A 129 -3.28 14.05 3.97
N TYR A 130 -3.64 12.88 4.51
CA TYR A 130 -3.67 12.66 5.94
C TYR A 130 -2.29 12.89 6.58
N TYR A 131 -1.25 12.29 6.01
CA TYR A 131 0.09 12.39 6.58
C TYR A 131 0.77 13.72 6.25
N HIS A 132 0.44 14.32 5.13
CA HIS A 132 0.95 15.65 4.77
C HIS A 132 0.45 16.70 5.77
N GLU A 133 -0.82 16.69 6.09
CA GLU A 133 -1.38 17.62 7.06
C GLU A 133 -0.67 17.51 8.42
N ARG A 134 -0.44 16.29 8.89
CA ARG A 134 0.26 16.07 10.15
C ARG A 134 1.72 16.47 10.10
N HIS A 135 2.37 16.23 8.99
CA HIS A 135 3.78 16.59 8.79
C HIS A 135 3.98 18.11 8.80
N VAL A 136 3.08 18.83 8.16
CA VAL A 136 3.16 20.30 8.09
C VAL A 136 2.91 20.93 9.45
N HIS A 137 2.09 20.30 10.29
CA HIS A 137 1.72 20.83 11.60
C HIS A 137 2.50 20.23 12.77
N GLN A 138 3.63 19.61 12.49
CA GLN A 138 4.52 19.14 13.55
C GLN A 138 5.23 20.28 14.26
#